data_3f8491e8edf589204852a6f10b4d865c
#
_entry.id   3f8491e8edf589204852a6f10b4d865c
#
_cell.length_a   1.000
_cell.length_b   1.000
_cell.length_c   1.000
_cell.angle_alpha   90.00
_cell.angle_beta   90.00
_cell.angle_gamma   90.00
#
_symmetry.space_group_name_H-M   'P 1'
#
loop_
_entity.id
_entity.type
_entity.pdbx_description
1 polymer ?
#
loop_
_entity_poly.entity_id
_entity_poly.type
_entity_poly.pdbx_seq_one_letter_code
_entity_poly.pdbx_strand_id
1 'polypeptide(L)'
;MLKRATAKAPEQDDLFSEEVTLQLPALLALEGRLLGSAVRQQAVPSALTPCRLKPFTVRRVHGFEVNLKSGETLRIISAKTASLLDADLVLLVPGATTAQSIREALERGEGRWVHPKPIDPVGFSAQDMQQRLSGVTASWEGAFHLREGRRATEDKPIYPGLRRPQIGALHAALAHATRSTDPATIVMPTGTGKTETMLALNARQRFERLLVVVPTDALREQIAAKFETFGVLKAQSCLDASALFPVVTRLTR
;
A
#
# COMPACT_ATOMS: atom_id res chain seq x y z
N MET A 1 -9.32 -59.77 6.07
CA MET A 1 -8.46 -58.98 5.15
C MET A 1 -8.63 -57.51 5.48
N LEU A 2 -7.75 -56.98 6.32
CA LEU A 2 -7.73 -55.55 6.66
C LEU A 2 -6.87 -54.81 5.60
N LYS A 3 -7.46 -53.87 4.86
CA LYS A 3 -6.72 -52.94 4.00
C LYS A 3 -6.02 -51.91 4.90
N ARG A 4 -4.68 -51.96 4.91
CA ARG A 4 -3.83 -50.91 5.48
C ARG A 4 -4.00 -49.64 4.64
N ALA A 5 -4.50 -48.57 5.27
CA ALA A 5 -4.42 -47.23 4.74
C ALA A 5 -2.94 -46.80 4.78
N THR A 6 -2.32 -46.63 3.63
CA THR A 6 -1.00 -45.97 3.49
C THR A 6 -1.17 -44.49 3.79
N ALA A 7 -0.71 -44.08 4.97
CA ALA A 7 -0.52 -42.66 5.26
C ALA A 7 0.50 -42.10 4.28
N LYS A 8 0.10 -41.13 3.46
CA LYS A 8 0.98 -40.37 2.58
C LYS A 8 1.98 -39.63 3.48
N ALA A 9 3.28 -39.85 3.24
CA ALA A 9 4.33 -39.14 3.95
C ALA A 9 4.17 -37.62 3.70
N PRO A 10 4.41 -36.75 4.69
CA PRO A 10 4.40 -35.30 4.46
C PRO A 10 5.44 -34.95 3.40
N GLU A 11 5.01 -34.21 2.39
CA GLU A 11 5.89 -33.70 1.35
C GLU A 11 7.02 -32.89 2.01
N GLN A 12 8.26 -33.23 1.67
CA GLN A 12 9.49 -32.60 2.18
C GLN A 12 9.60 -31.09 1.93
N ASP A 13 8.67 -30.52 1.15
CA ASP A 13 8.61 -29.08 0.80
C ASP A 13 8.08 -28.16 1.91
N ASP A 14 7.50 -28.72 2.98
CA ASP A 14 6.83 -27.93 4.04
C ASP A 14 7.81 -27.42 5.13
N LEU A 15 9.05 -27.92 5.17
CA LEU A 15 10.06 -27.56 6.18
C LEU A 15 10.71 -26.18 5.99
N PHE A 16 10.54 -25.55 4.82
CA PHE A 16 11.14 -24.26 4.48
C PHE A 16 10.11 -23.14 4.24
N SER A 17 8.83 -23.39 4.50
CA SER A 17 7.80 -22.36 4.33
C SER A 17 7.59 -21.60 5.63
N GLU A 18 7.86 -20.29 5.58
CA GLU A 18 7.60 -19.36 6.69
C GLU A 18 6.20 -18.77 6.56
N GLU A 19 5.38 -18.90 7.61
CA GLU A 19 4.04 -18.29 7.66
C GLU A 19 4.18 -16.84 8.14
N VAL A 20 3.69 -15.90 7.34
CA VAL A 20 3.79 -14.46 7.60
C VAL A 20 2.53 -13.75 7.14
N THR A 21 2.16 -12.68 7.83
CA THR A 21 1.09 -11.79 7.36
C THR A 21 1.70 -10.61 6.63
N LEU A 22 1.37 -10.47 5.34
CA LEU A 22 1.86 -9.41 4.47
C LEU A 22 0.77 -8.40 4.17
N GLN A 23 1.13 -7.13 4.16
CA GLN A 23 0.33 -6.06 3.61
C GLN A 23 0.71 -5.84 2.14
N LEU A 24 -0.05 -6.44 1.23
CA LEU A 24 0.21 -6.27 -0.20
C LEU A 24 -0.16 -4.85 -0.66
N PRO A 25 0.56 -4.26 -1.63
CA PRO A 25 0.17 -2.98 -2.23
C PRO A 25 -1.19 -3.09 -2.92
N ALA A 26 -1.88 -1.97 -3.06
CA ALA A 26 -3.13 -1.91 -3.78
C ALA A 26 -2.94 -2.38 -5.24
N LEU A 27 -3.85 -3.24 -5.71
CA LEU A 27 -3.93 -3.64 -7.12
C LEU A 27 -4.77 -2.62 -7.88
N LEU A 28 -4.32 -2.25 -9.09
CA LEU A 28 -5.09 -1.40 -9.99
C LEU A 28 -6.22 -2.20 -10.62
N ALA A 29 -7.46 -1.81 -10.34
CA ALA A 29 -8.61 -2.27 -11.08
C ALA A 29 -8.84 -1.34 -12.28
N LEU A 30 -8.92 -1.90 -13.48
CA LEU A 30 -9.32 -1.17 -14.67
C LEU A 30 -10.83 -1.27 -14.79
N GLU A 31 -11.56 -0.19 -14.55
CA GLU A 31 -12.96 -0.10 -14.97
C GLU A 31 -13.01 0.13 -16.47
N GLY A 32 -13.81 -0.66 -17.17
CA GLY A 32 -13.94 -0.60 -18.62
C GLY A 32 -14.38 0.76 -19.15
N ARG A 33 -14.21 0.98 -20.45
CA ARG A 33 -14.58 2.21 -21.16
C ARG A 33 -16.04 2.59 -20.89
N LEU A 34 -16.24 3.62 -20.13
CA LEU A 34 -17.45 4.41 -20.17
C LEU A 34 -17.41 5.30 -21.43
N LEU A 35 -18.47 5.28 -22.20
CA LEU A 35 -18.73 6.04 -23.42
C LEU A 35 -17.87 7.30 -23.55
N GLY A 36 -16.91 7.28 -24.46
CA GLY A 36 -16.25 8.49 -24.92
C GLY A 36 -14.97 8.89 -24.22
N SER A 37 -14.09 7.98 -23.83
CA SER A 37 -12.68 8.27 -23.50
C SER A 37 -12.23 8.42 -22.03
N ALA A 38 -13.04 8.21 -21.03
CA ALA A 38 -12.54 8.21 -19.65
C ALA A 38 -12.13 6.80 -19.24
N VAL A 39 -10.84 6.55 -19.08
CA VAL A 39 -10.33 5.35 -18.42
C VAL A 39 -10.33 5.58 -16.92
N ARG A 40 -11.13 4.83 -16.18
CA ARG A 40 -11.12 4.85 -14.72
C ARG A 40 -10.17 3.78 -14.22
N GLN A 41 -9.09 4.18 -13.58
CA GLN A 41 -8.21 3.26 -12.87
C GLN A 41 -8.52 3.35 -11.37
N GLN A 42 -8.89 2.24 -10.79
CA GLN A 42 -9.18 2.15 -9.36
C GLN A 42 -8.16 1.24 -8.68
N ALA A 43 -7.52 1.72 -7.64
CA ALA A 43 -6.68 0.90 -6.78
C ALA A 43 -7.57 0.17 -5.76
N VAL A 44 -7.46 -1.14 -5.72
CA VAL A 44 -8.15 -1.96 -4.72
C VAL A 44 -7.31 -1.97 -3.45
N PRO A 45 -7.92 -1.74 -2.26
CA PRO A 45 -7.15 -1.73 -1.02
C PRO A 45 -6.48 -3.08 -0.79
N SER A 46 -5.23 -3.03 -0.37
CA SER A 46 -4.57 -4.22 0.12
C SER A 46 -5.20 -4.64 1.46
N ALA A 47 -5.40 -5.92 1.63
CA ALA A 47 -5.72 -6.50 2.91
C ALA A 47 -4.45 -7.08 3.55
N LEU A 48 -4.43 -7.16 4.87
CA LEU A 48 -3.46 -8.01 5.55
C LEU A 48 -3.74 -9.46 5.16
N THR A 49 -2.78 -10.09 4.49
CA THR A 49 -2.95 -11.42 3.90
C THR A 49 -2.01 -12.40 4.60
N PRO A 50 -2.54 -13.33 5.40
CA PRO A 50 -1.72 -14.45 5.89
C PRO A 50 -1.31 -15.31 4.70
N CYS A 51 -0.02 -15.56 4.57
CA CYS A 51 0.55 -16.32 3.47
C CYS A 51 1.73 -17.17 3.93
N ARG A 52 1.95 -18.26 3.21
CA ARG A 52 3.15 -19.07 3.34
C ARG A 52 4.13 -18.70 2.26
N LEU A 53 5.29 -18.24 2.64
CA LEU A 53 6.38 -17.92 1.75
C LEU A 53 7.18 -19.19 1.46
N LYS A 54 7.20 -19.62 0.20
CA LYS A 54 8.04 -20.71 -0.30
C LYS A 54 9.16 -20.11 -1.11
N PRO A 55 10.44 -20.34 -0.78
CA PRO A 55 11.54 -19.87 -1.60
C PRO A 55 11.47 -20.54 -2.98
N PHE A 56 11.74 -19.79 -4.05
CA PHE A 56 11.84 -20.32 -5.39
C PHE A 56 13.09 -19.82 -6.11
N THR A 57 13.55 -20.59 -7.09
CA THR A 57 14.60 -20.20 -8.02
C THR A 57 14.21 -20.62 -9.42
N VAL A 58 14.00 -19.66 -10.32
CA VAL A 58 13.70 -19.90 -11.73
C VAL A 58 14.60 -19.03 -12.60
N ARG A 59 15.38 -19.65 -13.52
CA ARG A 59 16.26 -18.95 -14.47
C ARG A 59 17.12 -17.84 -13.82
N ARG A 60 17.77 -18.13 -12.70
CA ARG A 60 18.61 -17.20 -11.91
C ARG A 60 17.81 -16.08 -11.18
N VAL A 61 16.50 -16.14 -11.16
CA VAL A 61 15.68 -15.26 -10.33
C VAL A 61 15.36 -16.00 -9.05
N HIS A 62 15.73 -15.38 -7.94
CA HIS A 62 15.44 -15.88 -6.60
C HIS A 62 14.33 -15.02 -5.98
N GLY A 63 13.49 -15.63 -5.18
CA GLY A 63 12.40 -14.93 -4.50
C GLY A 63 11.54 -15.87 -3.69
N PHE A 64 10.31 -15.45 -3.43
CA PHE A 64 9.33 -16.21 -2.69
C PHE A 64 8.05 -16.37 -3.50
N GLU A 65 7.47 -17.55 -3.42
CA GLU A 65 6.19 -17.88 -4.01
C GLU A 65 5.12 -18.00 -2.93
N VAL A 66 3.95 -17.48 -3.22
CA VAL A 66 2.79 -17.48 -2.33
C VAL A 66 1.57 -17.93 -3.11
N ASN A 67 0.88 -18.94 -2.61
CA ASN A 67 -0.43 -19.29 -3.11
C ASN A 67 -1.49 -18.47 -2.36
N LEU A 68 -2.18 -17.61 -3.07
CA LEU A 68 -3.24 -16.78 -2.51
C LEU A 68 -4.52 -17.61 -2.30
N LYS A 69 -5.36 -17.18 -1.37
CA LYS A 69 -6.67 -17.83 -1.13
C LYS A 69 -7.60 -17.81 -2.35
N SER A 70 -7.35 -16.90 -3.29
CA SER A 70 -8.05 -16.83 -4.59
C SER A 70 -7.64 -17.94 -5.58
N GLY A 71 -6.62 -18.75 -5.25
CA GLY A 71 -6.04 -19.76 -6.12
C GLY A 71 -4.93 -19.23 -7.04
N GLU A 72 -4.64 -17.93 -7.00
CA GLU A 72 -3.60 -17.29 -7.80
C GLU A 72 -2.22 -17.47 -7.16
N THR A 73 -1.20 -17.60 -8.00
CA THR A 73 0.21 -17.65 -7.58
C THR A 73 0.81 -16.25 -7.63
N LEU A 74 1.31 -15.78 -6.49
CA LEU A 74 2.08 -14.55 -6.35
C LEU A 74 3.56 -14.88 -6.22
N ARG A 75 4.42 -14.25 -7.02
CA ARG A 75 5.88 -14.27 -6.83
C ARG A 75 6.39 -12.92 -6.35
N ILE A 76 7.18 -12.97 -5.29
CA ILE A 76 7.84 -11.80 -4.71
C ILE A 76 9.32 -11.88 -5.07
N ILE A 77 9.84 -10.87 -5.77
CA ILE A 77 11.22 -10.81 -6.28
C ILE A 77 11.93 -9.56 -5.78
N SER A 78 13.23 -9.64 -5.56
CA SER A 78 14.03 -8.51 -5.06
C SER A 78 14.61 -7.61 -6.14
N ALA A 79 14.74 -8.10 -7.36
CA ALA A 79 15.31 -7.37 -8.49
C ALA A 79 14.42 -7.46 -9.72
N LYS A 80 14.37 -6.38 -10.50
CA LYS A 80 13.63 -6.35 -11.75
C LYS A 80 14.25 -7.36 -12.72
N THR A 81 13.44 -8.28 -13.23
CA THR A 81 13.83 -9.22 -14.27
C THR A 81 13.15 -8.89 -15.60
N ALA A 82 13.85 -9.13 -16.71
CA ALA A 82 13.27 -9.00 -18.04
C ALA A 82 12.45 -10.22 -18.45
N SER A 83 12.62 -11.37 -17.79
CA SER A 83 11.87 -12.58 -18.09
C SER A 83 10.53 -12.58 -17.37
N LEU A 84 9.47 -12.82 -18.12
CA LEU A 84 8.16 -13.13 -17.58
C LEU A 84 8.28 -14.40 -16.71
N LEU A 85 7.97 -14.26 -15.45
CA LEU A 85 7.81 -15.39 -14.56
C LEU A 85 6.44 -16.00 -14.84
N ASP A 86 6.38 -17.32 -14.88
CA ASP A 86 5.12 -18.06 -15.01
C ASP A 86 4.36 -18.02 -13.66
N ALA A 87 3.73 -16.88 -13.42
CA ALA A 87 2.94 -16.59 -12.22
C ALA A 87 1.83 -15.60 -12.57
N ASP A 88 0.70 -15.69 -11.87
CA ASP A 88 -0.43 -14.78 -12.08
C ASP A 88 -0.09 -13.35 -11.68
N LEU A 89 0.67 -13.20 -10.60
CA LEU A 89 1.04 -11.92 -10.02
C LEU A 89 2.55 -11.89 -9.73
N VAL A 90 3.19 -10.77 -10.00
CA VAL A 90 4.60 -10.55 -9.65
C VAL A 90 4.76 -9.23 -8.93
N LEU A 91 5.30 -9.28 -7.71
CA LEU A 91 5.57 -8.15 -6.86
C LEU A 91 7.08 -7.94 -6.73
N LEU A 92 7.56 -6.77 -7.08
CA LEU A 92 8.93 -6.34 -6.85
C LEU A 92 9.04 -5.69 -5.47
N VAL A 93 9.85 -6.28 -4.59
CA VAL A 93 10.16 -5.75 -3.27
C VAL A 93 11.68 -5.61 -3.16
N PRO A 94 12.24 -4.40 -3.29
CA PRO A 94 13.69 -4.19 -3.26
C PRO A 94 14.31 -4.70 -1.95
N GLY A 95 15.43 -5.42 -2.05
CA GLY A 95 16.14 -5.96 -0.90
C GLY A 95 15.46 -7.12 -0.18
N ALA A 96 14.38 -7.68 -0.72
CA ALA A 96 13.66 -8.81 -0.13
C ALA A 96 14.49 -10.11 -0.23
N THR A 97 15.08 -10.52 0.87
CA THR A 97 15.88 -11.76 0.98
C THR A 97 15.33 -12.69 2.06
N THR A 98 14.49 -12.20 2.96
CA THR A 98 13.85 -12.94 4.04
C THR A 98 12.39 -12.52 4.17
N ALA A 99 11.55 -13.32 4.85
CA ALA A 99 10.16 -12.97 5.13
C ALA A 99 10.06 -11.65 5.91
N GLN A 100 10.96 -11.44 6.87
CA GLN A 100 10.99 -10.22 7.66
C GLN A 100 11.30 -8.97 6.80
N SER A 101 12.31 -9.05 5.91
CA SER A 101 12.67 -7.94 5.02
C SER A 101 11.56 -7.60 4.02
N ILE A 102 10.83 -8.62 3.55
CA ILE A 102 9.65 -8.42 2.70
C ILE A 102 8.57 -7.66 3.46
N ARG A 103 8.24 -8.10 4.68
CA ARG A 103 7.23 -7.46 5.51
C ARG A 103 7.56 -6.00 5.77
N GLU A 104 8.77 -5.72 6.23
CA GLU A 104 9.22 -4.36 6.53
C GLU A 104 9.21 -3.45 5.29
N ALA A 105 9.64 -3.94 4.13
CA ALA A 105 9.61 -3.19 2.89
C ALA A 105 8.17 -2.88 2.43
N LEU A 106 7.26 -3.85 2.56
CA LEU A 106 5.84 -3.64 2.24
C LEU A 106 5.17 -2.66 3.20
N GLU A 107 5.48 -2.72 4.50
CA GLU A 107 5.02 -1.76 5.50
C GLU A 107 5.50 -0.33 5.21
N ARG A 108 6.69 -0.18 4.61
CA ARG A 108 7.20 1.12 4.12
C ARG A 108 6.61 1.55 2.78
N GLY A 109 5.79 0.70 2.13
CA GLY A 109 5.20 0.98 0.82
C GLY A 109 6.19 0.85 -0.35
N GLU A 110 7.27 0.09 -0.19
CA GLU A 110 8.31 -0.10 -1.22
C GLU A 110 7.94 -1.16 -2.27
N GLY A 111 6.91 -1.96 -2.02
CA GLY A 111 6.44 -2.98 -2.96
C GLY A 111 5.78 -2.38 -4.20
N ARG A 112 6.10 -2.93 -5.38
CA ARG A 112 5.52 -2.51 -6.65
C ARG A 112 5.16 -3.69 -7.54
N TRP A 113 3.94 -3.70 -8.07
CA TRP A 113 3.52 -4.68 -9.06
C TRP A 113 4.33 -4.54 -10.36
N VAL A 114 4.89 -5.64 -10.83
CA VAL A 114 5.60 -5.70 -12.13
C VAL A 114 4.61 -5.99 -13.25
N HIS A 115 3.66 -6.88 -13.00
CA HIS A 115 2.51 -7.15 -13.84
C HIS A 115 1.26 -7.20 -12.97
N PRO A 116 0.57 -6.06 -12.79
CA PRO A 116 -0.73 -6.10 -12.17
C PRO A 116 -1.67 -6.80 -13.16
N LYS A 117 -2.16 -7.97 -12.78
CA LYS A 117 -3.32 -8.55 -13.45
C LYS A 117 -4.48 -7.59 -13.23
N PRO A 118 -5.16 -7.10 -14.27
CA PRO A 118 -6.35 -6.28 -14.06
C PRO A 118 -7.32 -7.11 -13.24
N ILE A 119 -7.66 -6.62 -12.06
CA ILE A 119 -8.74 -7.24 -11.28
C ILE A 119 -10.01 -6.92 -12.04
N ASP A 120 -10.71 -7.95 -12.48
CA ASP A 120 -12.01 -7.79 -13.08
C ASP A 120 -12.95 -7.18 -12.02
N PRO A 121 -13.43 -5.95 -12.20
CA PRO A 121 -14.34 -5.31 -11.26
C PRO A 121 -15.66 -6.05 -11.10
N VAL A 122 -16.00 -6.96 -12.01
CA VAL A 122 -17.20 -7.80 -11.97
C VAL A 122 -17.26 -8.69 -10.72
N GLY A 123 -16.11 -8.99 -10.10
CA GLY A 123 -16.04 -9.77 -8.85
C GLY A 123 -16.36 -8.99 -7.58
N PHE A 124 -16.51 -7.67 -7.63
CA PHE A 124 -16.80 -6.83 -6.46
C PHE A 124 -18.20 -6.26 -6.53
N SER A 125 -19.09 -6.72 -5.66
CA SER A 125 -20.35 -6.03 -5.47
C SER A 125 -20.11 -4.65 -4.82
N ALA A 126 -21.03 -3.71 -5.00
CA ALA A 126 -20.97 -2.41 -4.32
C ALA A 126 -20.88 -2.57 -2.77
N GLN A 127 -21.50 -3.62 -2.25
CA GLN A 127 -21.47 -3.94 -0.82
C GLN A 127 -20.11 -4.43 -0.37
N ASP A 128 -19.43 -5.30 -1.14
CA ASP A 128 -18.07 -5.76 -0.86
C ASP A 128 -17.09 -4.60 -0.87
N MET A 129 -17.23 -3.70 -1.83
CA MET A 129 -16.41 -2.50 -1.90
C MET A 129 -16.63 -1.59 -0.69
N GLN A 130 -17.87 -1.35 -0.30
CA GLN A 130 -18.20 -0.54 0.86
C GLN A 130 -17.65 -1.14 2.15
N GLN A 131 -17.75 -2.45 2.34
CA GLN A 131 -17.19 -3.15 3.50
C GLN A 131 -15.67 -3.03 3.55
N ARG A 132 -14.98 -3.17 2.41
CA ARG A 132 -13.52 -2.98 2.31
C ARG A 132 -13.10 -1.55 2.63
N LEU A 133 -13.80 -0.56 2.09
CA LEU A 133 -13.55 0.85 2.36
C LEU A 133 -13.72 1.17 3.86
N SER A 134 -14.76 0.67 4.48
CA SER A 134 -14.99 0.82 5.93
C SER A 134 -13.86 0.17 6.73
N GLY A 135 -13.38 -1.00 6.33
CA GLY A 135 -12.24 -1.68 6.96
C GLY A 135 -10.94 -0.89 6.84
N VAL A 136 -10.71 -0.24 5.68
CA VAL A 136 -9.53 0.62 5.48
C VAL A 136 -9.56 1.81 6.42
N THR A 137 -10.65 2.58 6.45
CA THR A 137 -10.75 3.77 7.31
C THR A 137 -10.77 3.40 8.80
N ALA A 138 -11.35 2.27 9.18
CA ALA A 138 -11.30 1.74 10.53
C ALA A 138 -9.86 1.40 10.97
N SER A 139 -9.03 0.89 10.07
CA SER A 139 -7.62 0.58 10.37
C SER A 139 -6.77 1.81 10.70
N TRP A 140 -7.26 3.01 10.39
CA TRP A 140 -6.57 4.28 10.71
C TRP A 140 -6.94 4.82 12.09
N GLU A 141 -7.90 4.19 12.77
CA GLU A 141 -8.30 4.61 14.12
C GLU A 141 -7.15 4.38 15.10
N GLY A 142 -6.72 5.47 15.76
CA GLY A 142 -5.58 5.43 16.67
C GLY A 142 -4.21 5.23 16.01
N ALA A 143 -4.16 4.92 14.69
CA ALA A 143 -2.94 4.58 13.99
C ALA A 143 -2.08 5.80 13.61
N PHE A 144 -2.63 7.02 13.63
CA PHE A 144 -1.88 8.22 13.29
C PHE A 144 -1.25 8.87 14.54
N HIS A 145 0.07 9.04 14.50
CA HIS A 145 0.85 9.65 15.57
C HIS A 145 1.49 10.96 15.11
N LEU A 146 1.14 12.05 15.76
CA LEU A 146 1.77 13.34 15.50
C LEU A 146 3.18 13.35 16.11
N ARG A 147 4.20 13.19 15.27
CA ARG A 147 5.60 13.20 15.66
C ARG A 147 6.36 14.28 14.91
N GLU A 148 7.16 15.05 15.64
CA GLU A 148 8.09 16.00 15.03
C GLU A 148 9.40 15.28 14.68
N GLY A 149 9.76 15.33 13.39
CA GLY A 149 11.05 14.84 12.94
C GLY A 149 12.17 15.80 13.34
N ARG A 150 13.24 15.27 13.91
CA ARG A 150 14.43 16.02 14.29
C ARG A 150 15.62 15.52 13.49
N ARG A 151 16.34 16.45 12.85
CA ARG A 151 17.61 16.12 12.22
C ARG A 151 18.69 15.92 13.29
N ALA A 152 19.61 15.00 13.02
CA ALA A 152 20.82 14.87 13.84
C ALA A 152 21.60 16.19 13.79
N THR A 153 21.94 16.74 14.91
CA THR A 153 23.17 17.51 15.11
C THR A 153 24.26 16.51 15.43
N GLU A 154 25.53 16.85 15.29
CA GLU A 154 26.67 15.90 15.34
C GLU A 154 26.62 14.83 16.44
N ASP A 155 25.83 15.03 17.51
CA ASP A 155 25.68 14.12 18.65
C ASP A 155 24.25 13.61 18.92
N LYS A 156 23.28 13.85 18.03
CA LYS A 156 21.88 13.45 18.28
C LYS A 156 21.31 12.56 17.16
N PRO A 157 20.65 11.45 17.52
CA PRO A 157 20.04 10.57 16.51
C PRO A 157 18.97 11.31 15.70
N ILE A 158 18.80 10.88 14.45
CA ILE A 158 17.69 11.33 13.61
C ILE A 158 16.41 10.70 14.15
N TYR A 159 15.47 11.54 14.58
CA TYR A 159 14.12 11.08 14.92
C TYR A 159 13.21 11.21 13.70
N PRO A 160 12.60 10.12 13.22
CA PRO A 160 11.64 10.19 12.13
C PRO A 160 10.38 10.93 12.57
N GLY A 161 9.77 11.68 11.65
CA GLY A 161 8.55 12.42 11.91
C GLY A 161 8.28 13.52 10.88
N LEU A 162 7.16 14.24 11.06
CA LEU A 162 6.78 15.37 10.24
C LEU A 162 7.69 16.58 10.51
N ARG A 163 7.92 17.38 9.48
CA ARG A 163 8.65 18.66 9.60
C ARG A 163 7.76 19.71 10.26
N ARG A 164 8.34 20.69 10.94
CA ARG A 164 7.60 21.79 11.58
C ARG A 164 6.57 22.48 10.68
N PRO A 165 6.89 22.82 9.41
CA PRO A 165 5.89 23.42 8.51
C PRO A 165 4.69 22.49 8.23
N GLN A 166 4.91 21.19 8.16
CA GLN A 166 3.84 20.21 7.96
C GLN A 166 2.94 20.11 9.20
N ILE A 167 3.55 20.09 10.39
CA ILE A 167 2.82 20.10 11.66
C ILE A 167 1.98 21.37 11.82
N GLY A 168 2.58 22.53 11.52
CA GLY A 168 1.88 23.81 11.56
C GLY A 168 0.68 23.85 10.61
N ALA A 169 0.89 23.41 9.36
CA ALA A 169 -0.17 23.34 8.36
C ALA A 169 -1.29 22.34 8.75
N LEU A 170 -0.92 21.19 9.31
CA LEU A 170 -1.88 20.20 9.81
C LEU A 170 -2.74 20.78 10.94
N HIS A 171 -2.12 21.40 11.94
CA HIS A 171 -2.85 22.04 13.04
C HIS A 171 -3.76 23.16 12.55
N ALA A 172 -3.30 24.01 11.64
CA ALA A 172 -4.11 25.08 11.06
C ALA A 172 -5.34 24.54 10.33
N ALA A 173 -5.15 23.48 9.51
CA ALA A 173 -6.26 22.82 8.81
C ALA A 173 -7.29 22.23 9.78
N LEU A 174 -6.82 21.52 10.81
CA LEU A 174 -7.67 20.91 11.83
C LEU A 174 -8.44 21.96 12.62
N ALA A 175 -7.77 23.03 13.06
CA ALA A 175 -8.40 24.12 13.80
C ALA A 175 -9.43 24.86 12.94
N HIS A 176 -9.15 25.07 11.64
CA HIS A 176 -10.12 25.66 10.73
C HIS A 176 -11.36 24.78 10.58
N ALA A 177 -11.17 23.49 10.30
CA ALA A 177 -12.26 22.54 10.09
C ALA A 177 -13.18 22.35 11.32
N THR A 178 -12.72 22.67 12.53
CA THR A 178 -13.56 22.64 13.73
C THR A 178 -14.42 23.89 13.90
N ARG A 179 -14.11 24.98 13.21
CA ARG A 179 -14.73 26.29 13.40
C ARG A 179 -15.48 26.83 12.20
N SER A 180 -15.16 26.38 11.01
CA SER A 180 -15.75 26.87 9.78
C SER A 180 -15.89 25.76 8.73
N THR A 181 -16.91 25.90 7.91
CA THR A 181 -17.11 25.12 6.68
C THR A 181 -16.60 25.84 5.43
N ASP A 182 -16.09 27.06 5.59
CA ASP A 182 -15.56 27.85 4.48
C ASP A 182 -14.26 27.23 3.93
N PRO A 183 -13.93 27.49 2.66
CA PRO A 183 -12.65 27.06 2.09
C PRO A 183 -11.46 27.67 2.83
N ALA A 184 -10.47 26.84 3.17
CA ALA A 184 -9.21 27.28 3.76
C ALA A 184 -8.09 27.25 2.73
N THR A 185 -7.22 28.28 2.74
CA THR A 185 -6.00 28.31 1.95
C THR A 185 -4.78 28.11 2.82
N ILE A 186 -4.01 27.04 2.50
CA ILE A 186 -2.75 26.75 3.19
C ILE A 186 -1.59 26.98 2.21
N VAL A 187 -0.77 27.98 2.51
CA VAL A 187 0.42 28.30 1.71
C VAL A 187 1.65 27.65 2.34
N MET A 188 2.32 26.80 1.58
CA MET A 188 3.56 26.13 2.00
C MET A 188 4.62 26.30 0.90
N PRO A 189 5.87 26.62 1.24
CA PRO A 189 6.96 26.69 0.26
C PRO A 189 7.15 25.36 -0.49
N THR A 190 7.75 25.45 -1.68
CA THR A 190 8.11 24.24 -2.45
C THR A 190 9.12 23.39 -1.66
N GLY A 191 9.01 22.07 -1.74
CA GLY A 191 9.89 21.13 -1.03
C GLY A 191 9.59 20.94 0.47
N THR A 192 8.61 21.63 1.05
CA THR A 192 8.26 21.47 2.48
C THR A 192 7.38 20.25 2.78
N GLY A 193 6.91 19.54 1.73
CA GLY A 193 6.12 18.30 1.89
C GLY A 193 4.62 18.53 1.95
N LYS A 194 4.08 19.33 1.01
CA LYS A 194 2.63 19.57 0.87
C LYS A 194 1.82 18.28 0.78
N THR A 195 2.30 17.32 -0.03
CA THR A 195 1.61 16.04 -0.23
C THR A 195 1.57 15.22 1.05
N GLU A 196 2.67 15.16 1.78
CA GLU A 196 2.75 14.47 3.07
C GLU A 196 1.82 15.12 4.11
N THR A 197 1.64 16.44 4.06
CA THR A 197 0.66 17.14 4.91
C THR A 197 -0.78 16.72 4.55
N MET A 198 -1.10 16.61 3.26
CA MET A 198 -2.42 16.12 2.82
C MET A 198 -2.67 14.67 3.26
N LEU A 199 -1.66 13.81 3.12
CA LEU A 199 -1.72 12.42 3.58
C LEU A 199 -1.92 12.33 5.10
N ALA A 200 -1.20 13.14 5.87
CA ALA A 200 -1.33 13.22 7.33
C ALA A 200 -2.73 13.69 7.74
N LEU A 201 -3.27 14.68 7.04
CA LEU A 201 -4.63 15.17 7.26
C LEU A 201 -5.67 14.08 6.97
N ASN A 202 -5.52 13.37 5.84
CA ASN A 202 -6.40 12.27 5.47
C ASN A 202 -6.38 11.14 6.52
N ALA A 203 -5.20 10.68 6.92
CA ALA A 203 -5.04 9.64 7.91
C ALA A 203 -5.60 10.06 9.29
N ARG A 204 -5.36 11.31 9.71
CA ARG A 204 -5.83 11.84 10.99
C ARG A 204 -7.34 12.02 11.05
N GLN A 205 -7.95 12.51 9.97
CA GLN A 205 -9.38 12.78 9.90
C GLN A 205 -10.20 11.59 9.41
N ARG A 206 -9.54 10.58 8.84
CA ARG A 206 -10.18 9.37 8.30
C ARG A 206 -11.33 9.71 7.34
N PHE A 207 -11.04 10.62 6.38
CA PHE A 207 -12.05 11.00 5.40
C PHE A 207 -12.57 9.78 4.65
N GLU A 208 -13.88 9.59 4.63
CA GLU A 208 -14.53 8.54 3.85
C GLU A 208 -14.33 8.76 2.34
N ARG A 209 -14.29 10.02 1.93
CA ARG A 209 -14.07 10.45 0.55
C ARG A 209 -13.21 11.70 0.53
N LEU A 210 -12.14 11.66 -0.26
CA LEU A 210 -11.23 12.78 -0.48
C LEU A 210 -11.03 12.98 -1.97
N LEU A 211 -11.33 14.18 -2.47
CA LEU A 211 -11.03 14.59 -3.83
C LEU A 211 -9.77 15.47 -3.84
N VAL A 212 -8.76 15.06 -4.60
CA VAL A 212 -7.54 15.84 -4.83
C VAL A 212 -7.49 16.29 -6.29
N VAL A 213 -7.50 17.60 -6.51
CA VAL A 213 -7.43 18.20 -7.84
C VAL A 213 -6.05 18.79 -8.08
N VAL A 214 -5.47 18.48 -9.22
CA VAL A 214 -4.12 18.94 -9.61
C VAL A 214 -4.09 19.41 -11.06
N PRO A 215 -3.21 20.35 -11.42
CA PRO A 215 -3.25 20.98 -12.73
C PRO A 215 -2.72 20.13 -13.89
N THR A 216 -1.93 19.08 -13.64
CA THR A 216 -1.31 18.26 -14.70
C THR A 216 -1.43 16.78 -14.43
N ASP A 217 -1.42 15.99 -15.51
CA ASP A 217 -1.47 14.52 -15.45
C ASP A 217 -0.25 13.93 -14.73
N ALA A 218 0.95 14.46 -14.99
CA ALA A 218 2.18 14.04 -14.33
C ALA A 218 2.09 14.21 -12.80
N LEU A 219 1.54 15.35 -12.35
CA LEU A 219 1.34 15.60 -10.93
C LEU A 219 0.25 14.71 -10.34
N ARG A 220 -0.81 14.39 -11.12
CA ARG A 220 -1.86 13.45 -10.72
C ARG A 220 -1.27 12.07 -10.45
N GLU A 221 -0.45 11.53 -11.36
CA GLU A 221 0.20 10.24 -11.19
C GLU A 221 1.12 10.22 -9.97
N GLN A 222 1.94 11.27 -9.81
CA GLN A 222 2.84 11.38 -8.68
C GLN A 222 2.12 11.43 -7.32
N ILE A 223 1.04 12.20 -7.24
CA ILE A 223 0.26 12.33 -6.00
C ILE A 223 -0.53 11.07 -5.73
N ALA A 224 -1.16 10.47 -6.74
CA ALA A 224 -1.88 9.21 -6.60
C ALA A 224 -0.97 8.11 -6.05
N ALA A 225 0.23 7.93 -6.60
CA ALA A 225 1.21 6.96 -6.12
C ALA A 225 1.59 7.17 -4.63
N LYS A 226 1.67 8.42 -4.19
CA LYS A 226 1.92 8.72 -2.78
C LYS A 226 0.71 8.40 -1.89
N PHE A 227 -0.51 8.64 -2.37
CA PHE A 227 -1.71 8.25 -1.63
C PHE A 227 -1.85 6.73 -1.55
N GLU A 228 -1.53 5.98 -2.59
CA GLU A 228 -1.58 4.51 -2.62
C GLU A 228 -0.69 3.85 -1.54
N THR A 229 0.37 4.53 -1.10
CA THR A 229 1.35 4.00 -0.15
C THR A 229 1.45 4.81 1.15
N PHE A 230 0.62 5.83 1.36
CA PHE A 230 0.82 6.85 2.39
C PHE A 230 2.17 7.57 2.33
N GLY A 231 2.84 7.54 1.17
CA GLY A 231 4.13 8.18 0.98
C GLY A 231 5.16 7.74 2.01
N VAL A 232 5.67 8.69 2.78
CA VAL A 232 6.70 8.42 3.80
C VAL A 232 6.15 8.33 5.23
N LEU A 233 4.83 8.42 5.45
CA LEU A 233 4.26 8.50 6.80
C LEU A 233 4.56 7.27 7.65
N LYS A 234 4.50 6.07 7.07
CA LYS A 234 4.86 4.82 7.77
C LYS A 234 6.35 4.80 8.11
N ALA A 235 7.22 5.11 7.17
CA ALA A 235 8.67 5.17 7.37
C ALA A 235 9.07 6.23 8.41
N GLN A 236 8.28 7.31 8.54
CA GLN A 236 8.48 8.34 9.55
C GLN A 236 7.82 8.01 10.89
N SER A 237 7.26 6.82 11.05
CA SER A 237 6.53 6.41 12.26
C SER A 237 5.40 7.38 12.66
N CYS A 238 4.82 8.06 11.66
CA CYS A 238 3.64 8.91 11.83
C CYS A 238 2.34 8.13 11.59
N LEU A 239 2.46 6.94 11.01
CA LEU A 239 1.35 6.03 10.78
C LEU A 239 1.81 4.60 11.09
N ASP A 240 0.99 3.85 11.80
CA ASP A 240 1.29 2.46 12.15
C ASP A 240 1.40 1.58 10.92
N ALA A 241 2.25 0.56 11.01
CA ALA A 241 2.43 -0.43 9.94
C ALA A 241 1.12 -1.17 9.60
N SER A 242 0.26 -1.39 10.60
CA SER A 242 -1.03 -2.05 10.47
C SER A 242 -2.10 -1.22 9.74
N ALA A 243 -1.91 0.11 9.60
CA ALA A 243 -2.83 0.95 8.83
C ALA A 243 -2.88 0.51 7.37
N LEU A 244 -4.06 0.13 6.89
CA LEU A 244 -4.25 -0.31 5.51
C LEU A 244 -4.11 0.87 4.53
N PHE A 245 -3.60 0.59 3.33
CA PHE A 245 -3.47 1.60 2.30
C PHE A 245 -4.85 2.06 1.78
N PRO A 246 -5.01 3.35 1.43
CA PRO A 246 -6.27 3.87 0.92
C PRO A 246 -6.58 3.35 -0.49
N VAL A 247 -7.85 3.35 -0.84
CA VAL A 247 -8.28 3.17 -2.23
C VAL A 247 -8.10 4.48 -2.98
N VAL A 248 -7.38 4.45 -4.08
CA VAL A 248 -7.13 5.62 -4.91
C VAL A 248 -7.74 5.41 -6.31
N THR A 249 -8.62 6.32 -6.71
CA THR A 249 -9.20 6.34 -8.06
C THR A 249 -8.63 7.52 -8.83
N ARG A 250 -8.08 7.25 -10.01
CA ARG A 250 -7.61 8.27 -10.94
C ARG A 250 -8.68 8.55 -11.98
N LEU A 251 -9.12 9.81 -12.04
CA LEU A 251 -10.05 10.25 -13.07
C LEU A 251 -9.24 10.85 -14.22
N THR A 252 -9.38 10.29 -15.40
CA THR A 252 -8.80 10.79 -16.66
C THR A 252 -9.91 11.28 -17.58
N ARG A 253 -9.62 12.29 -18.37
CA ARG A 253 -10.54 12.74 -19.43
C ARG A 253 -10.48 11.84 -20.63
#